data_e92e2d3c58ae70b6c4547fb23018455c
#
_entry.id   e92e2d3c58ae70b6c4547fb23018455c
#
_cell.length_a   1.000
_cell.length_b   1.000
_cell.length_c   1.000
_cell.angle_alpha   90.00
_cell.angle_beta   90.00
_cell.angle_gamma   90.00
#
_symmetry.space_group_name_H-M   'P 1'
#
loop_
_entity.id
_entity.type
_entity.pdbx_description
1 polymer ?
#
loop_
_entity_poly.entity_id
_entity_poly.type
_entity_poly.pdbx_seq_one_letter_code
_entity_poly.pdbx_strand_id
1 'polypeptide(L)'
;MTDTRRLSLAILLLGGAGIAAPASAIAAPKAQAVESKAQRAVLLSTMISEGGALHAPTPAEAELAPLAKSLDALLADTAQDLGLAVDRAPRAAPDPAHLGDAELLALSRSSAGVVILPSLRAVAPASRDVELRLALADPAARSLLVRSERVARDDVAVRAVVLLRDLVADLGGVARPRSPEPLPTGSVFTAPVRGTGRPVLLVSSTLFGGFAGYSIQRASGSSDPRVLYPLLAVGAGIGLGASIIACDEWEVSAGEAWYVAAGVMWPALAGHLLYQGRFSPRVESDRWVFGLVGGTTGVTLSVLGLTLHGMSDGGALLAHSGGGLGLVFGGLTEALVRGDIQRTPFAGMGYGAGFGWLAAAALATQLRVVPPSRVLTVDLGALIGGLGGAAIGSPLLLHEPDATRQRGWIAATGGGAIVGATVALIATRGAKKTEDPGKKHASSPAVMPGIEVLGESQIGTLRAPIVGLSLRGSLR
;
A
#
# COMPACT_ATOMS: atom_id res chain seq x y z
N MET A 1 43.21 27.82 -1.60
CA MET A 1 42.37 28.21 -2.76
C MET A 1 41.57 26.99 -3.11
N THR A 2 40.44 26.82 -2.46
CA THR A 2 39.62 25.62 -2.46
C THR A 2 38.28 25.91 -3.17
N ASP A 3 38.18 25.30 -4.20
CA ASP A 3 37.15 24.77 -5.09
C ASP A 3 35.67 25.15 -4.77
N THR A 4 35.33 26.42 -4.97
CA THR A 4 33.94 26.92 -5.04
C THR A 4 33.19 26.50 -6.30
N ARG A 5 33.87 25.83 -7.26
CA ARG A 5 33.25 25.38 -8.52
C ARG A 5 32.40 24.10 -8.41
N ARG A 6 32.60 23.29 -7.34
CA ARG A 6 31.90 22.01 -7.19
C ARG A 6 30.51 22.12 -6.57
N LEU A 7 30.25 23.12 -5.77
CA LEU A 7 28.93 23.35 -5.17
C LEU A 7 27.89 23.84 -6.19
N SER A 8 28.36 24.58 -7.21
CA SER A 8 27.47 25.10 -8.26
C SER A 8 26.88 24.04 -9.18
N LEU A 9 27.56 22.88 -9.35
CA LEU A 9 27.08 21.81 -10.23
C LEU A 9 25.97 20.98 -9.58
N ALA A 10 26.03 20.78 -8.26
CA ALA A 10 25.02 20.04 -7.52
C ALA A 10 23.68 20.79 -7.45
N ILE A 11 23.71 22.13 -7.37
CA ILE A 11 22.52 22.99 -7.34
C ILE A 11 21.88 23.09 -8.71
N LEU A 12 22.69 23.06 -9.79
CA LEU A 12 22.16 23.12 -11.15
C LEU A 12 21.44 21.84 -11.60
N LEU A 13 21.80 20.67 -11.03
CA LEU A 13 21.12 19.39 -11.31
C LEU A 13 19.78 19.25 -10.59
N LEU A 14 19.58 19.97 -9.48
CA LEU A 14 18.30 19.99 -8.76
C LEU A 14 17.31 21.02 -9.31
N GLY A 15 17.80 22.04 -10.06
CA GLY A 15 16.97 23.12 -10.62
C GLY A 15 16.66 22.97 -12.12
N GLY A 16 17.24 22.01 -12.82
CA GLY A 16 17.26 21.94 -14.28
C GLY A 16 16.28 20.97 -14.96
N ALA A 17 15.39 20.32 -14.24
CA ALA A 17 14.37 19.46 -14.84
C ALA A 17 13.07 20.22 -15.20
N GLY A 18 13.19 21.43 -15.69
CA GLY A 18 12.16 22.06 -16.50
C GLY A 18 12.12 21.41 -17.87
N ILE A 19 11.57 20.22 -17.99
CA ILE A 19 11.25 19.59 -19.27
C ILE A 19 10.08 20.40 -19.85
N ALA A 20 10.40 21.34 -20.75
CA ALA A 20 9.43 21.85 -21.69
C ALA A 20 9.01 20.67 -22.58
N ALA A 21 7.93 20.00 -22.20
CA ALA A 21 7.26 19.06 -23.08
C ALA A 21 6.71 19.83 -24.27
N PRO A 22 6.96 19.41 -25.52
CA PRO A 22 6.23 19.94 -26.65
C PRO A 22 4.76 19.59 -26.43
N ALA A 23 3.90 20.60 -26.43
CA ALA A 23 2.46 20.44 -26.42
C ALA A 23 2.02 19.79 -27.74
N SER A 24 2.21 18.50 -27.87
CA SER A 24 1.48 17.69 -28.82
C SER A 24 0.07 17.58 -28.30
N ALA A 25 -0.85 18.32 -28.89
CA ALA A 25 -2.27 18.21 -28.66
C ALA A 25 -2.70 16.75 -28.97
N ILE A 26 -2.61 15.88 -28.00
CA ILE A 26 -3.32 14.61 -27.99
C ILE A 26 -4.78 15.02 -27.83
N ALA A 27 -5.53 14.93 -28.95
CA ALA A 27 -6.97 15.09 -28.95
C ALA A 27 -7.50 14.15 -27.87
N ALA A 28 -8.02 14.74 -26.80
CA ALA A 28 -8.73 14.00 -25.77
C ALA A 28 -9.80 13.13 -26.47
N PRO A 29 -9.85 11.82 -26.24
CA PRO A 29 -10.96 11.04 -26.71
C PRO A 29 -12.20 11.72 -26.15
N LYS A 30 -13.13 12.10 -27.02
CA LYS A 30 -14.46 12.54 -26.62
C LYS A 30 -14.99 11.48 -25.68
N ALA A 31 -14.99 11.80 -24.37
CA ALA A 31 -15.74 11.03 -23.41
C ALA A 31 -17.19 11.03 -23.93
N GLN A 32 -17.60 9.93 -24.51
CA GLN A 32 -19.01 9.65 -24.66
C GLN A 32 -19.55 9.69 -23.23
N ALA A 33 -20.26 10.75 -22.91
CA ALA A 33 -21.09 10.80 -21.73
C ALA A 33 -22.08 9.66 -21.91
N VAL A 34 -21.74 8.51 -21.30
CA VAL A 34 -22.73 7.47 -21.01
C VAL A 34 -23.69 8.21 -20.08
N GLU A 35 -24.87 8.58 -20.59
CA GLU A 35 -25.98 9.01 -19.77
C GLU A 35 -26.21 7.90 -18.74
N SER A 36 -25.57 8.03 -17.59
CA SER A 36 -25.81 7.21 -16.43
C SER A 36 -27.27 7.46 -16.04
N LYS A 37 -28.15 6.56 -16.42
CA LYS A 37 -29.54 6.59 -16.02
C LYS A 37 -29.55 6.59 -14.50
N ALA A 38 -29.89 7.74 -13.89
CA ALA A 38 -29.88 7.90 -12.43
C ALA A 38 -30.60 6.72 -11.79
N GLN A 39 -29.90 6.00 -10.93
CA GLN A 39 -30.47 4.83 -10.26
C GLN A 39 -31.54 5.29 -9.28
N ARG A 40 -32.75 4.76 -9.40
CA ARG A 40 -33.83 5.11 -8.47
C ARG A 40 -33.51 4.63 -7.07
N ALA A 41 -33.74 5.47 -6.07
CA ALA A 41 -33.60 5.14 -4.67
C ALA A 41 -34.85 5.56 -3.90
N VAL A 42 -35.31 4.70 -3.02
CA VAL A 42 -36.40 5.00 -2.08
C VAL A 42 -35.79 5.16 -0.70
N LEU A 43 -35.84 6.36 -0.15
CA LEU A 43 -35.39 6.66 1.21
C LEU A 43 -36.59 6.51 2.14
N LEU A 44 -36.50 5.55 3.06
CA LEU A 44 -37.45 5.41 4.15
C LEU A 44 -37.13 6.41 5.29
N SER A 45 -38.14 6.86 6.01
CA SER A 45 -37.92 7.72 7.18
C SER A 45 -37.09 6.99 8.24
N THR A 46 -36.22 7.74 8.93
CA THR A 46 -35.37 7.20 9.99
C THR A 46 -36.24 6.62 11.12
N MET A 47 -36.01 5.35 11.42
CA MET A 47 -36.72 4.62 12.48
C MET A 47 -35.87 4.62 13.75
N ILE A 48 -36.56 4.47 14.88
CA ILE A 48 -35.94 4.25 16.18
C ILE A 48 -36.07 2.77 16.52
N SER A 49 -34.96 2.17 16.99
CA SER A 49 -34.93 0.78 17.40
C SER A 49 -34.90 0.67 18.92
N GLU A 50 -35.95 0.07 19.49
CA GLU A 50 -36.04 -0.24 20.91
C GLU A 50 -36.30 -1.74 21.09
N GLY A 51 -35.47 -2.43 21.86
CA GLY A 51 -35.60 -3.86 22.08
C GLY A 51 -35.54 -4.75 20.82
N GLY A 52 -35.05 -4.22 19.69
CA GLY A 52 -35.03 -4.91 18.40
C GLY A 52 -36.23 -4.66 17.49
N ALA A 53 -37.27 -4.00 17.98
CA ALA A 53 -38.39 -3.53 17.17
C ALA A 53 -38.10 -2.13 16.59
N LEU A 54 -38.49 -1.90 15.35
CA LEU A 54 -38.38 -0.61 14.69
C LEU A 54 -39.74 0.12 14.79
N HIS A 55 -39.70 1.38 15.15
CA HIS A 55 -40.89 2.24 15.17
C HIS A 55 -40.57 3.65 14.69
N ALA A 56 -41.59 4.36 14.27
CA ALA A 56 -41.42 5.77 13.88
C ALA A 56 -41.11 6.62 15.13
N PRO A 57 -40.30 7.70 14.99
CA PRO A 57 -39.97 8.59 16.08
C PRO A 57 -41.22 9.14 16.78
N THR A 58 -41.32 8.97 18.07
CA THR A 58 -42.43 9.46 18.86
C THR A 58 -42.06 10.76 19.60
N PRO A 59 -43.04 11.65 19.94
CA PRO A 59 -42.74 12.84 20.72
C PRO A 59 -42.16 12.56 22.12
N ALA A 60 -42.37 11.36 22.63
CA ALA A 60 -41.82 10.93 23.92
C ALA A 60 -40.28 10.76 23.86
N GLU A 61 -39.73 10.55 22.68
CA GLU A 61 -38.29 10.43 22.43
C GLU A 61 -37.67 11.80 22.08
N ALA A 62 -37.82 12.75 22.99
CA ALA A 62 -37.50 14.17 22.78
C ALA A 62 -36.10 14.45 22.24
N GLU A 63 -35.15 13.53 22.45
CA GLU A 63 -33.76 13.68 22.02
C GLU A 63 -33.47 13.03 20.66
N LEU A 64 -34.11 11.90 20.32
CA LEU A 64 -33.86 11.16 19.07
C LEU A 64 -34.80 11.61 17.92
N ALA A 65 -36.00 12.07 18.22
CA ALA A 65 -36.95 12.48 17.19
C ALA A 65 -36.48 13.69 16.35
N PRO A 66 -35.89 14.77 16.90
CA PRO A 66 -35.33 15.86 16.10
C PRO A 66 -34.12 15.42 15.30
N LEU A 67 -33.32 14.52 15.87
CA LEU A 67 -32.14 13.96 15.19
C LEU A 67 -32.55 13.09 13.99
N ALA A 68 -33.56 12.24 14.13
CA ALA A 68 -34.11 11.42 13.05
C ALA A 68 -34.63 12.29 11.90
N LYS A 69 -35.37 13.36 12.22
CA LYS A 69 -35.90 14.29 11.21
C LYS A 69 -34.79 15.04 10.44
N SER A 70 -33.73 15.48 11.14
CA SER A 70 -32.59 16.14 10.49
C SER A 70 -31.84 15.19 9.64
N LEU A 71 -31.72 13.92 10.06
CA LEU A 71 -31.03 12.85 9.33
C LEU A 71 -31.74 12.51 8.01
N ASP A 72 -33.08 12.46 8.00
CA ASP A 72 -33.85 12.20 6.78
C ASP A 72 -33.58 13.26 5.69
N ALA A 73 -33.54 14.55 6.08
CA ALA A 73 -33.26 15.62 5.14
C ALA A 73 -31.82 15.51 4.58
N LEU A 74 -30.87 15.30 5.48
CA LEU A 74 -29.44 15.20 5.12
C LEU A 74 -29.16 13.99 4.22
N LEU A 75 -29.72 12.82 4.52
CA LEU A 75 -29.54 11.63 3.72
C LEU A 75 -30.20 11.74 2.34
N ALA A 76 -31.33 12.42 2.24
CA ALA A 76 -31.98 12.67 0.94
C ALA A 76 -31.10 13.55 0.05
N ASP A 77 -30.56 14.65 0.59
CA ASP A 77 -29.66 15.54 -0.16
C ASP A 77 -28.37 14.81 -0.54
N THR A 78 -27.76 14.07 0.40
CA THR A 78 -26.54 13.28 0.12
C THR A 78 -26.77 12.22 -0.95
N ALA A 79 -27.89 11.51 -0.93
CA ALA A 79 -28.20 10.49 -1.92
C ALA A 79 -28.39 11.10 -3.32
N GLN A 80 -28.96 12.30 -3.42
CA GLN A 80 -29.05 13.06 -4.68
C GLN A 80 -27.66 13.47 -5.18
N ASP A 81 -26.79 13.95 -4.30
CA ASP A 81 -25.40 14.32 -4.63
C ASP A 81 -24.58 13.10 -5.12
N LEU A 82 -24.93 11.91 -4.64
CA LEU A 82 -24.33 10.65 -5.09
C LEU A 82 -24.95 10.11 -6.40
N GLY A 83 -25.83 10.88 -7.04
CA GLY A 83 -26.42 10.54 -8.33
C GLY A 83 -27.61 9.59 -8.25
N LEU A 84 -28.19 9.40 -7.06
CA LEU A 84 -29.42 8.63 -6.88
C LEU A 84 -30.64 9.52 -7.10
N ALA A 85 -31.62 9.05 -7.90
CA ALA A 85 -32.91 9.69 -7.99
C ALA A 85 -33.77 9.28 -6.79
N VAL A 86 -33.81 10.12 -5.75
CA VAL A 86 -34.44 9.80 -4.49
C VAL A 86 -35.95 10.08 -4.57
N ASP A 87 -36.74 9.00 -4.45
CA ASP A 87 -38.16 9.10 -4.14
C ASP A 87 -38.35 8.98 -2.62
N ARG A 88 -38.93 10.00 -2.00
CA ARG A 88 -39.38 9.89 -0.61
C ARG A 88 -40.52 8.88 -0.56
N ALA A 89 -40.48 7.96 0.39
CA ALA A 89 -41.37 6.82 0.46
C ALA A 89 -42.82 7.18 0.15
N PRO A 90 -43.50 6.42 -0.73
CA PRO A 90 -44.91 6.62 -0.98
C PRO A 90 -45.71 6.39 0.31
N ARG A 91 -46.87 7.04 0.44
CA ARG A 91 -47.78 7.01 1.58
C ARG A 91 -48.18 5.62 2.10
N ALA A 92 -47.85 4.54 1.42
CA ALA A 92 -48.05 3.16 1.81
C ALA A 92 -46.74 2.47 2.19
N ALA A 93 -45.91 3.12 3.07
CA ALA A 93 -44.81 2.41 3.70
C ALA A 93 -45.37 1.23 4.51
N PRO A 94 -44.78 0.02 4.42
CA PRO A 94 -45.21 -1.08 5.28
C PRO A 94 -45.11 -0.67 6.75
N ASP A 95 -45.95 -1.27 7.60
CA ASP A 95 -45.95 -1.01 9.03
C ASP A 95 -44.52 -1.12 9.58
N PRO A 96 -43.99 -0.04 10.19
CA PRO A 96 -42.61 -0.02 10.68
C PRO A 96 -42.29 -1.17 11.64
N ALA A 97 -43.29 -1.67 12.37
CA ALA A 97 -43.14 -2.79 13.31
C ALA A 97 -42.71 -4.12 12.62
N HIS A 98 -42.91 -4.22 11.31
CA HIS A 98 -42.64 -5.45 10.53
C HIS A 98 -41.55 -5.27 9.46
N LEU A 99 -40.80 -4.15 9.49
CA LEU A 99 -39.69 -3.90 8.54
C LEU A 99 -38.43 -4.70 8.92
N GLY A 100 -38.46 -5.98 8.61
CA GLY A 100 -37.29 -6.84 8.67
C GLY A 100 -36.44 -6.79 7.40
N ASP A 101 -35.30 -7.46 7.42
CA ASP A 101 -34.35 -7.52 6.29
C ASP A 101 -34.97 -8.15 5.04
N ALA A 102 -35.88 -9.10 5.21
CA ALA A 102 -36.60 -9.75 4.09
C ALA A 102 -37.61 -8.80 3.44
N GLU A 103 -38.32 -8.00 4.22
CA GLU A 103 -39.27 -7.01 3.75
C GLU A 103 -38.60 -5.87 3.00
N LEU A 104 -37.42 -5.43 3.44
CA LEU A 104 -36.60 -4.43 2.73
C LEU A 104 -36.21 -4.94 1.34
N LEU A 105 -35.79 -6.20 1.22
CA LEU A 105 -35.50 -6.82 -0.07
C LEU A 105 -36.76 -6.99 -0.94
N ALA A 106 -37.89 -7.28 -0.36
CA ALA A 106 -39.15 -7.34 -1.08
C ALA A 106 -39.57 -5.96 -1.60
N LEU A 107 -39.43 -4.93 -0.77
CA LEU A 107 -39.71 -3.53 -1.11
C LEU A 107 -38.80 -3.04 -2.24
N SER A 108 -37.49 -3.35 -2.20
CA SER A 108 -36.55 -2.97 -3.27
C SER A 108 -36.92 -3.57 -4.62
N ARG A 109 -37.42 -4.82 -4.64
CA ARG A 109 -37.91 -5.47 -5.87
C ARG A 109 -39.19 -4.82 -6.41
N SER A 110 -40.14 -4.49 -5.51
CA SER A 110 -41.41 -3.88 -5.91
C SER A 110 -41.28 -2.45 -6.39
N SER A 111 -40.32 -1.68 -5.80
CA SER A 111 -40.03 -0.31 -6.21
C SER A 111 -39.10 -0.21 -7.43
N ALA A 112 -38.52 -1.33 -7.86
CA ALA A 112 -37.48 -1.41 -8.89
C ALA A 112 -36.32 -0.41 -8.66
N GLY A 113 -36.02 -0.14 -7.39
CA GLY A 113 -35.00 0.82 -6.95
C GLY A 113 -34.30 0.38 -5.67
N VAL A 114 -33.18 1.03 -5.37
CA VAL A 114 -32.47 0.82 -4.12
C VAL A 114 -33.32 1.36 -2.95
N VAL A 115 -33.46 0.58 -1.89
CA VAL A 115 -34.16 1.02 -0.68
C VAL A 115 -33.16 1.29 0.42
N ILE A 116 -33.23 2.48 1.01
CA ILE A 116 -32.34 2.92 2.09
C ILE A 116 -33.19 3.07 3.36
N LEU A 117 -32.82 2.36 4.43
CA LEU A 117 -33.45 2.46 5.75
C LEU A 117 -32.41 2.91 6.79
N PRO A 118 -32.49 4.15 7.26
CA PRO A 118 -31.73 4.58 8.43
C PRO A 118 -32.45 4.21 9.71
N SER A 119 -31.70 3.79 10.72
CA SER A 119 -32.26 3.57 12.08
C SER A 119 -31.30 4.03 13.16
N LEU A 120 -31.87 4.54 14.26
CA LEU A 120 -31.16 5.01 15.44
C LEU A 120 -31.56 4.18 16.65
N ARG A 121 -30.61 3.82 17.48
CA ARG A 121 -30.83 3.12 18.75
C ARG A 121 -30.06 3.80 19.87
N ALA A 122 -30.70 4.09 20.97
CA ALA A 122 -30.03 4.54 22.18
C ALA A 122 -29.19 3.37 22.75
N VAL A 123 -27.90 3.60 23.03
CA VAL A 123 -27.03 2.56 23.61
C VAL A 123 -27.38 2.33 25.09
N ALA A 124 -27.72 3.40 25.82
CA ALA A 124 -28.23 3.35 27.19
C ALA A 124 -29.07 4.61 27.48
N PRO A 125 -29.99 4.61 28.44
CA PRO A 125 -30.90 5.69 28.69
C PRO A 125 -30.28 7.07 28.99
N ALA A 126 -29.05 7.11 29.47
CA ALA A 126 -28.27 8.34 29.75
C ALA A 126 -27.03 8.51 28.89
N SER A 127 -26.85 7.68 27.87
CA SER A 127 -25.65 7.74 27.01
C SER A 127 -25.79 8.86 25.99
N ARG A 128 -24.66 9.56 25.76
CA ARG A 128 -24.54 10.47 24.61
C ARG A 128 -24.32 9.73 23.30
N ASP A 129 -24.05 8.42 23.36
CA ASP A 129 -23.79 7.60 22.18
C ASP A 129 -25.09 6.97 21.69
N VAL A 130 -25.25 6.94 20.39
CA VAL A 130 -26.29 6.24 19.66
C VAL A 130 -25.69 5.25 18.69
N GLU A 131 -26.37 4.16 18.46
CA GLU A 131 -26.03 3.23 17.37
C GLU A 131 -26.79 3.70 16.13
N LEU A 132 -26.05 4.13 15.12
CA LEU A 132 -26.57 4.46 13.79
C LEU A 132 -26.44 3.22 12.90
N ARG A 133 -27.57 2.75 12.37
CA ARG A 133 -27.59 1.65 11.40
C ARG A 133 -28.20 2.14 10.10
N LEU A 134 -27.48 1.91 9.01
CA LEU A 134 -27.95 2.13 7.63
C LEU A 134 -28.06 0.79 6.94
N ALA A 135 -29.26 0.46 6.45
CA ALA A 135 -29.51 -0.71 5.64
C ALA A 135 -29.88 -0.27 4.22
N LEU A 136 -29.24 -0.90 3.21
CA LEU A 136 -29.43 -0.61 1.81
C LEU A 136 -29.74 -1.92 1.08
N ALA A 137 -30.96 -2.01 0.51
CA ALA A 137 -31.39 -3.15 -0.26
C ALA A 137 -31.23 -2.88 -1.77
N ASP A 138 -30.44 -3.71 -2.44
CA ASP A 138 -30.19 -3.64 -3.87
C ASP A 138 -31.05 -4.67 -4.62
N PRO A 139 -32.00 -4.23 -5.47
CA PRO A 139 -32.82 -5.14 -6.25
C PRO A 139 -32.05 -5.91 -7.33
N ALA A 140 -30.94 -5.32 -7.86
CA ALA A 140 -30.16 -5.92 -8.93
C ALA A 140 -29.25 -7.05 -8.40
N ALA A 141 -28.55 -6.80 -7.29
CA ALA A 141 -27.70 -7.80 -6.64
C ALA A 141 -28.49 -8.76 -5.75
N ARG A 142 -29.75 -8.46 -5.45
CA ARG A 142 -30.60 -9.22 -4.49
C ARG A 142 -29.90 -9.33 -3.12
N SER A 143 -29.18 -8.31 -2.74
CA SER A 143 -28.39 -8.26 -1.51
C SER A 143 -28.84 -7.11 -0.63
N LEU A 144 -28.67 -7.31 0.67
CA LEU A 144 -28.84 -6.29 1.69
C LEU A 144 -27.48 -5.94 2.25
N LEU A 145 -27.08 -4.69 2.09
CA LEU A 145 -25.87 -4.12 2.68
C LEU A 145 -26.27 -3.40 3.97
N VAL A 146 -25.69 -3.78 5.08
CA VAL A 146 -25.96 -3.19 6.39
C VAL A 146 -24.67 -2.67 7.00
N ARG A 147 -24.71 -1.44 7.46
CA ARG A 147 -23.65 -0.82 8.24
C ARG A 147 -24.22 -0.32 9.56
N SER A 148 -23.56 -0.65 10.65
CA SER A 148 -23.89 -0.08 11.97
C SER A 148 -22.63 0.45 12.62
N GLU A 149 -22.76 1.62 13.23
CA GLU A 149 -21.68 2.28 13.94
C GLU A 149 -22.19 2.92 15.21
N ARG A 150 -21.41 2.85 16.29
CA ARG A 150 -21.70 3.57 17.53
C ARG A 150 -21.07 4.95 17.47
N VAL A 151 -21.88 5.99 17.59
CA VAL A 151 -21.50 7.38 17.32
C VAL A 151 -22.00 8.30 18.41
N ALA A 152 -21.24 9.34 18.75
CA ALA A 152 -21.75 10.42 19.60
C ALA A 152 -22.89 11.15 18.87
N ARG A 153 -23.91 11.59 19.61
CA ARG A 153 -25.11 12.26 19.03
C ARG A 153 -24.75 13.43 18.13
N ASP A 154 -23.73 14.20 18.49
CA ASP A 154 -23.28 15.37 17.75
C ASP A 154 -22.66 15.02 16.41
N ASP A 155 -22.13 13.80 16.27
CA ASP A 155 -21.43 13.32 15.07
C ASP A 155 -22.32 12.46 14.13
N VAL A 156 -23.56 12.17 14.53
CA VAL A 156 -24.47 11.28 13.76
C VAL A 156 -24.66 11.77 12.33
N ALA A 157 -24.82 13.06 12.13
CA ALA A 157 -25.02 13.66 10.81
C ALA A 157 -23.83 13.39 9.88
N VAL A 158 -22.61 13.65 10.34
CA VAL A 158 -21.39 13.45 9.58
C VAL A 158 -21.17 11.95 9.27
N ARG A 159 -21.39 11.10 10.26
CA ARG A 159 -21.20 9.65 10.11
C ARG A 159 -22.24 9.01 9.19
N ALA A 160 -23.48 9.49 9.22
CA ALA A 160 -24.51 9.02 8.31
C ALA A 160 -24.17 9.28 6.83
N VAL A 161 -23.64 10.48 6.53
CA VAL A 161 -23.15 10.81 5.17
C VAL A 161 -22.03 9.87 4.74
N VAL A 162 -21.06 9.62 5.62
CA VAL A 162 -19.93 8.72 5.33
C VAL A 162 -20.43 7.29 5.10
N LEU A 163 -21.31 6.78 5.97
CA LEU A 163 -21.86 5.43 5.84
C LEU A 163 -22.70 5.28 4.56
N LEU A 164 -23.51 6.28 4.20
CA LEU A 164 -24.29 6.26 2.97
C LEU A 164 -23.39 6.24 1.75
N ARG A 165 -22.35 7.09 1.72
CA ARG A 165 -21.37 7.13 0.64
C ARG A 165 -20.66 5.79 0.46
N ASP A 166 -20.24 5.17 1.55
CA ASP A 166 -19.61 3.84 1.53
C ASP A 166 -20.57 2.76 1.00
N LEU A 167 -21.83 2.77 1.43
CA LEU A 167 -22.84 1.82 0.97
C LEU A 167 -23.16 2.00 -0.52
N VAL A 168 -23.27 3.23 -1.01
CA VAL A 168 -23.49 3.53 -2.43
C VAL A 168 -22.28 3.15 -3.28
N ALA A 169 -21.06 3.35 -2.79
CA ALA A 169 -19.86 2.88 -3.46
C ALA A 169 -19.81 1.35 -3.59
N ASP A 170 -20.30 0.62 -2.60
CA ASP A 170 -20.41 -0.83 -2.62
C ASP A 170 -21.45 -1.33 -3.66
N LEU A 171 -22.49 -0.53 -4.02
CA LEU A 171 -23.45 -0.82 -5.09
C LEU A 171 -22.81 -0.85 -6.49
N GLY A 172 -21.76 -0.08 -6.71
CA GLY A 172 -21.06 0.01 -7.99
C GLY A 172 -20.24 -1.24 -8.36
N GLY A 173 -20.36 -2.33 -7.62
CA GLY A 173 -19.74 -3.62 -7.98
C GLY A 173 -18.25 -3.72 -7.65
N VAL A 174 -17.69 -2.80 -6.91
CA VAL A 174 -16.34 -2.92 -6.33
C VAL A 174 -16.48 -3.41 -4.89
N ALA A 175 -17.04 -4.60 -4.72
CA ALA A 175 -17.08 -5.27 -3.42
C ALA A 175 -15.64 -5.55 -2.96
N ARG A 176 -15.12 -4.71 -2.11
CA ARG A 176 -13.92 -5.05 -1.33
C ARG A 176 -14.35 -6.04 -0.25
N PRO A 177 -13.81 -7.26 -0.22
CA PRO A 177 -14.08 -8.18 0.88
C PRO A 177 -13.48 -7.61 2.16
N ARG A 178 -14.32 -7.00 2.99
CA ARG A 178 -13.95 -6.71 4.37
C ARG A 178 -14.27 -7.92 5.23
N SER A 179 -13.24 -8.62 5.68
CA SER A 179 -13.37 -9.51 6.83
C SER A 179 -13.81 -8.70 8.05
N PRO A 180 -14.82 -9.14 8.81
CA PRO A 180 -15.13 -8.55 10.11
C PRO A 180 -14.01 -8.94 11.08
N GLU A 181 -13.04 -8.08 11.28
CA GLU A 181 -12.05 -8.20 12.33
C GLU A 181 -12.67 -7.71 13.63
N PRO A 182 -12.66 -8.53 14.71
CA PRO A 182 -13.18 -8.07 16.00
C PRO A 182 -12.32 -6.90 16.49
N LEU A 183 -12.95 -5.76 16.70
CA LEU A 183 -12.33 -4.54 17.21
C LEU A 183 -11.66 -4.83 18.56
N PRO A 184 -10.38 -4.53 18.75
CA PRO A 184 -9.77 -4.59 20.07
C PRO A 184 -10.36 -3.47 20.92
N THR A 185 -11.05 -3.87 21.98
CA THR A 185 -11.53 -2.98 23.04
C THR A 185 -10.31 -2.31 23.69
N GLY A 186 -10.05 -1.05 23.38
CA GLY A 186 -9.11 -0.26 24.16
C GLY A 186 -8.15 0.70 23.44
N SER A 187 -8.37 1.14 22.20
CA SER A 187 -7.51 2.17 21.61
C SER A 187 -8.25 3.50 21.42
N VAL A 188 -7.78 4.52 22.13
CA VAL A 188 -8.33 5.89 22.17
C VAL A 188 -8.05 6.68 20.87
N PHE A 189 -7.43 6.06 19.85
CA PHE A 189 -7.14 6.68 18.56
C PHE A 189 -7.46 5.72 17.41
N THR A 190 -8.76 5.50 17.13
CA THR A 190 -9.18 4.99 15.82
C THR A 190 -9.46 6.17 14.90
N ALA A 191 -8.41 6.80 14.41
CA ALA A 191 -8.54 7.55 13.17
C ALA A 191 -9.00 6.58 12.06
N PRO A 192 -9.88 6.99 11.14
CA PRO A 192 -10.29 6.14 10.03
C PRO A 192 -9.03 5.60 9.35
N VAL A 193 -8.97 4.28 9.14
CA VAL A 193 -7.82 3.64 8.48
C VAL A 193 -7.80 4.12 7.02
N ARG A 194 -7.22 5.28 6.82
CA ARG A 194 -6.96 5.83 5.50
C ARG A 194 -5.76 5.09 4.91
N GLY A 195 -6.03 4.18 3.98
CA GLY A 195 -5.02 3.47 3.20
C GLY A 195 -4.14 2.50 4.02
N THR A 196 -4.10 1.25 3.63
CA THR A 196 -3.26 0.21 4.26
C THR A 196 -1.77 0.46 4.10
N GLY A 197 -1.37 1.31 3.15
CA GLY A 197 0.02 1.68 2.87
C GLY A 197 0.58 2.81 3.73
N ARG A 198 -0.28 3.53 4.49
CA ARG A 198 0.14 4.68 5.31
C ARG A 198 1.35 4.41 6.20
N PRO A 199 1.40 3.34 7.01
CA PRO A 199 2.55 3.07 7.87
C PRO A 199 3.85 2.86 7.07
N VAL A 200 3.77 2.14 5.97
CA VAL A 200 4.93 1.85 5.11
C VAL A 200 5.45 3.13 4.47
N LEU A 201 4.56 3.96 3.93
CA LEU A 201 4.95 5.21 3.29
C LEU A 201 5.56 6.19 4.30
N LEU A 202 4.97 6.34 5.50
CA LEU A 202 5.50 7.19 6.56
C LEU A 202 6.91 6.77 6.96
N VAL A 203 7.13 5.48 7.22
CA VAL A 203 8.44 4.97 7.65
C VAL A 203 9.46 5.09 6.53
N SER A 204 9.15 4.63 5.32
CA SER A 204 10.10 4.66 4.19
C SER A 204 10.48 6.07 3.78
N SER A 205 9.52 7.02 3.76
CA SER A 205 9.79 8.42 3.43
C SER A 205 10.59 9.13 4.52
N THR A 206 10.33 8.83 5.80
CA THR A 206 11.12 9.37 6.92
C THR A 206 12.56 8.88 6.84
N LEU A 207 12.77 7.58 6.59
CA LEU A 207 14.10 6.99 6.43
C LEU A 207 14.83 7.59 5.22
N PHE A 208 14.13 7.74 4.10
CA PHE A 208 14.72 8.36 2.91
C PHE A 208 15.07 9.83 3.14
N GLY A 209 14.21 10.60 3.80
CA GLY A 209 14.50 11.97 4.17
C GLY A 209 15.73 12.09 5.09
N GLY A 210 15.83 11.22 6.09
CA GLY A 210 17.02 11.09 6.93
C GLY A 210 18.26 10.71 6.13
N PHE A 211 18.16 9.72 5.23
CA PHE A 211 19.25 9.36 4.32
C PHE A 211 19.68 10.54 3.43
N ALA A 212 18.73 11.33 2.93
CA ALA A 212 19.02 12.53 2.14
C ALA A 212 19.80 13.57 2.98
N GLY A 213 19.33 13.86 4.20
CA GLY A 213 20.05 14.75 5.11
C GLY A 213 21.47 14.28 5.44
N TYR A 214 21.62 12.98 5.71
CA TYR A 214 22.92 12.35 5.90
C TYR A 214 23.82 12.46 4.67
N SER A 215 23.27 12.16 3.49
CA SER A 215 23.99 12.19 2.22
C SER A 215 24.49 13.60 1.88
N ILE A 216 23.67 14.61 2.12
CA ILE A 216 24.04 16.03 1.92
C ILE A 216 25.22 16.41 2.83
N GLN A 217 25.16 16.05 4.11
CA GLN A 217 26.26 16.34 5.04
C GLN A 217 27.54 15.61 4.61
N ARG A 218 27.47 14.34 4.25
CA ARG A 218 28.63 13.59 3.79
C ARG A 218 29.18 14.09 2.46
N ALA A 219 28.32 14.48 1.54
CA ALA A 219 28.71 15.08 0.27
C ALA A 219 29.43 16.42 0.43
N SER A 220 29.14 17.18 1.49
CA SER A 220 29.86 18.42 1.80
C SER A 220 31.28 18.19 2.35
N GLY A 221 31.66 16.94 2.59
CA GLY A 221 32.94 16.57 3.20
C GLY A 221 33.01 16.82 4.73
N SER A 222 31.91 17.27 5.32
CA SER A 222 31.83 17.52 6.77
C SER A 222 31.57 16.22 7.54
N SER A 223 32.22 16.05 8.65
CA SER A 223 31.95 14.99 9.65
C SER A 223 31.46 15.56 10.98
N ASP A 224 31.16 16.88 11.06
CA ASP A 224 30.75 17.54 12.27
C ASP A 224 29.36 17.06 12.72
N PRO A 225 29.21 16.46 13.92
CA PRO A 225 27.92 16.03 14.44
C PRO A 225 26.92 17.18 14.62
N ARG A 226 27.40 18.41 14.83
CA ARG A 226 26.56 19.60 14.99
C ARG A 226 25.79 19.96 13.72
N VAL A 227 26.29 19.54 12.56
CA VAL A 227 25.64 19.70 11.26
C VAL A 227 24.83 18.45 10.92
N LEU A 228 25.34 17.26 11.30
CA LEU A 228 24.72 15.99 11.01
C LEU A 228 23.32 15.86 11.61
N TYR A 229 23.19 16.04 12.91
CA TYR A 229 21.90 15.83 13.59
C TYR A 229 20.79 16.77 13.11
N PRO A 230 21.01 18.07 12.93
CA PRO A 230 20.02 18.96 12.34
C PRO A 230 19.62 18.54 10.91
N LEU A 231 20.57 18.17 10.04
CA LEU A 231 20.25 17.74 8.68
C LEU A 231 19.47 16.43 8.64
N LEU A 232 19.81 15.47 9.51
CA LEU A 232 19.04 14.24 9.69
C LEU A 232 17.60 14.55 10.13
N ALA A 233 17.43 15.41 11.13
CA ALA A 233 16.13 15.77 11.67
C ALA A 233 15.27 16.52 10.64
N VAL A 234 15.85 17.49 9.95
CA VAL A 234 15.16 18.25 8.88
C VAL A 234 14.80 17.33 7.73
N GLY A 235 15.74 16.49 7.26
CA GLY A 235 15.47 15.54 6.19
C GLY A 235 14.37 14.55 6.56
N ALA A 236 14.46 13.92 7.73
CA ALA A 236 13.46 13.00 8.23
C ALA A 236 12.09 13.70 8.42
N GLY A 237 12.09 14.94 8.93
CA GLY A 237 10.88 15.74 9.09
C GLY A 237 10.21 16.09 7.75
N ILE A 238 10.99 16.44 6.73
CA ILE A 238 10.47 16.68 5.37
C ILE A 238 9.88 15.38 4.80
N GLY A 239 10.58 14.25 4.92
CA GLY A 239 10.07 12.95 4.46
C GLY A 239 8.78 12.55 5.14
N LEU A 240 8.71 12.71 6.48
CA LEU A 240 7.52 12.45 7.26
C LEU A 240 6.36 13.38 6.86
N GLY A 241 6.61 14.69 6.81
CA GLY A 241 5.58 15.68 6.46
C GLY A 241 5.02 15.46 5.06
N ALA A 242 5.88 15.25 4.07
CA ALA A 242 5.45 14.96 2.70
C ALA A 242 4.60 13.69 2.62
N SER A 243 4.97 12.63 3.36
CA SER A 243 4.20 11.38 3.38
C SER A 243 2.87 11.51 4.12
N ILE A 244 2.77 12.34 5.16
CA ILE A 244 1.50 12.64 5.84
C ILE A 244 0.55 13.34 4.85
N ILE A 245 1.03 14.40 4.17
CA ILE A 245 0.25 15.12 3.17
C ILE A 245 -0.21 14.16 2.05
N ALA A 246 0.70 13.35 1.53
CA ALA A 246 0.36 12.37 0.50
C ALA A 246 -0.72 11.38 0.96
N CYS A 247 -0.64 10.87 2.19
CA CYS A 247 -1.64 9.95 2.76
C CYS A 247 -2.98 10.63 3.11
N ASP A 248 -2.99 11.93 3.33
CA ASP A 248 -4.22 12.67 3.62
C ASP A 248 -4.95 13.05 2.32
N GLU A 249 -4.23 13.32 1.24
CA GLU A 249 -4.80 13.64 -0.08
C GLU A 249 -5.17 12.39 -0.90
N TRP A 250 -4.43 11.29 -0.75
CA TRP A 250 -4.62 10.07 -1.54
C TRP A 250 -4.75 8.84 -0.66
N GLU A 251 -5.64 7.92 -1.06
CA GLU A 251 -5.74 6.59 -0.45
C GLU A 251 -4.60 5.70 -0.96
N VAL A 252 -3.48 5.69 -0.24
CA VAL A 252 -2.30 4.88 -0.61
C VAL A 252 -2.48 3.44 -0.14
N SER A 253 -2.50 2.50 -1.08
CA SER A 253 -2.52 1.05 -0.79
C SER A 253 -1.16 0.54 -0.30
N ALA A 254 -1.13 -0.65 0.32
CA ALA A 254 0.12 -1.27 0.76
C ALA A 254 1.07 -1.52 -0.42
N GLY A 255 0.56 -2.01 -1.55
CA GLY A 255 1.35 -2.23 -2.76
C GLY A 255 1.99 -0.95 -3.29
N GLU A 256 1.25 0.16 -3.34
CA GLU A 256 1.79 1.44 -3.80
C GLU A 256 2.90 1.96 -2.87
N ALA A 257 2.70 1.87 -1.55
CA ALA A 257 3.70 2.29 -0.58
C ALA A 257 4.99 1.45 -0.67
N TRP A 258 4.87 0.12 -0.78
CA TRP A 258 6.01 -0.76 -0.97
C TRP A 258 6.71 -0.55 -2.31
N TYR A 259 5.96 -0.22 -3.37
CA TYR A 259 6.54 0.09 -4.67
C TYR A 259 7.39 1.38 -4.64
N VAL A 260 6.90 2.42 -3.96
CA VAL A 260 7.69 3.64 -3.73
C VAL A 260 8.93 3.33 -2.88
N ALA A 261 8.79 2.52 -1.83
CA ALA A 261 9.92 2.09 -1.01
C ALA A 261 10.99 1.34 -1.82
N ALA A 262 10.58 0.46 -2.76
CA ALA A 262 11.50 -0.20 -3.67
C ALA A 262 12.25 0.80 -4.56
N GLY A 263 11.55 1.81 -5.08
CA GLY A 263 12.13 2.88 -5.88
C GLY A 263 13.12 3.76 -5.13
N VAL A 264 12.92 3.92 -3.82
CA VAL A 264 13.94 4.58 -2.97
C VAL A 264 15.16 3.69 -2.81
N MET A 265 14.95 2.47 -2.34
CA MET A 265 16.00 1.61 -1.81
C MET A 265 16.96 1.10 -2.90
N TRP A 266 16.41 0.50 -3.97
CA TRP A 266 17.25 -0.17 -4.96
C TRP A 266 18.08 0.78 -5.81
N PRO A 267 17.54 1.90 -6.34
CA PRO A 267 18.36 2.85 -7.08
C PRO A 267 19.34 3.62 -6.20
N ALA A 268 19.01 3.90 -4.92
CA ALA A 268 19.98 4.50 -3.99
C ALA A 268 21.16 3.56 -3.74
N LEU A 269 20.88 2.27 -3.49
CA LEU A 269 21.90 1.24 -3.33
C LEU A 269 22.71 1.06 -4.61
N ALA A 270 22.06 1.04 -5.77
CA ALA A 270 22.73 0.94 -7.07
C ALA A 270 23.71 2.09 -7.29
N GLY A 271 23.29 3.34 -7.04
CA GLY A 271 24.16 4.50 -7.15
C GLY A 271 25.39 4.39 -6.24
N HIS A 272 25.17 4.02 -4.99
CA HIS A 272 26.25 3.83 -4.02
C HIS A 272 27.27 2.74 -4.45
N LEU A 273 26.77 1.59 -4.88
CA LEU A 273 27.60 0.47 -5.33
C LEU A 273 28.33 0.78 -6.64
N LEU A 274 27.68 1.46 -7.59
CA LEU A 274 28.31 1.89 -8.84
C LEU A 274 29.48 2.83 -8.58
N TYR A 275 29.31 3.77 -7.64
CA TYR A 275 30.41 4.64 -7.27
C TYR A 275 31.59 3.85 -6.72
N GLN A 276 31.36 2.93 -5.79
CA GLN A 276 32.40 2.08 -5.23
C GLN A 276 33.12 1.21 -6.28
N GLY A 277 32.35 0.67 -7.23
CA GLY A 277 32.89 -0.24 -8.25
C GLY A 277 33.60 0.43 -9.41
N ARG A 278 33.29 1.69 -9.75
CA ARG A 278 33.80 2.38 -10.94
C ARG A 278 34.64 3.61 -10.64
N PHE A 279 34.35 4.31 -9.54
CA PHE A 279 34.94 5.62 -9.29
C PHE A 279 35.84 5.68 -8.05
N SER A 280 35.75 4.69 -7.14
CA SER A 280 36.66 4.59 -5.99
C SER A 280 38.11 4.36 -6.48
N PRO A 281 39.15 5.07 -5.96
CA PRO A 281 39.20 5.79 -4.68
C PRO A 281 39.13 7.32 -4.81
N ARG A 282 38.46 7.91 -5.78
CA ARG A 282 38.62 9.34 -6.09
C ARG A 282 38.20 10.29 -4.95
N VAL A 283 36.96 10.24 -4.50
CA VAL A 283 36.48 11.07 -3.37
C VAL A 283 35.39 10.31 -2.62
N GLU A 284 35.63 9.96 -1.37
CA GLU A 284 34.68 9.14 -0.60
C GLU A 284 33.31 9.78 -0.41
N SER A 285 33.23 11.10 -0.36
CA SER A 285 31.99 11.85 -0.22
C SER A 285 31.03 11.66 -1.41
N ASP A 286 31.56 11.45 -2.62
CA ASP A 286 30.75 11.41 -3.83
C ASP A 286 29.84 10.17 -3.88
N ARG A 287 30.19 9.09 -3.17
CA ARG A 287 29.33 7.89 -3.07
C ARG A 287 27.95 8.22 -2.52
N TRP A 288 27.87 9.21 -1.63
CA TRP A 288 26.61 9.65 -1.03
C TRP A 288 25.77 10.46 -2.02
N VAL A 289 26.43 11.25 -2.87
CA VAL A 289 25.76 11.95 -3.99
C VAL A 289 25.16 10.94 -4.96
N PHE A 290 25.91 9.92 -5.35
CA PHE A 290 25.41 8.89 -6.25
C PHE A 290 24.22 8.12 -5.66
N GLY A 291 24.28 7.79 -4.37
CA GLY A 291 23.16 7.17 -3.67
C GLY A 291 21.93 8.08 -3.61
N LEU A 292 22.12 9.36 -3.31
CA LEU A 292 21.02 10.33 -3.26
C LEU A 292 20.38 10.54 -4.63
N VAL A 293 21.19 10.70 -5.70
CA VAL A 293 20.70 10.82 -7.08
C VAL A 293 19.93 9.56 -7.50
N GLY A 294 20.48 8.38 -7.17
CA GLY A 294 19.79 7.12 -7.44
C GLY A 294 18.43 7.06 -6.75
N GLY A 295 18.37 7.33 -5.44
CA GLY A 295 17.14 7.29 -4.66
C GLY A 295 16.10 8.29 -5.12
N THR A 296 16.48 9.54 -5.39
CA THR A 296 15.55 10.57 -5.90
C THR A 296 15.02 10.22 -7.29
N THR A 297 15.88 9.73 -8.17
CA THR A 297 15.46 9.24 -9.51
C THR A 297 14.47 8.09 -9.37
N GLY A 298 14.75 7.14 -8.49
CA GLY A 298 13.90 5.99 -8.26
C GLY A 298 12.53 6.35 -7.69
N VAL A 299 12.46 7.28 -6.72
CA VAL A 299 11.19 7.82 -6.21
C VAL A 299 10.39 8.46 -7.34
N THR A 300 11.03 9.33 -8.12
CA THR A 300 10.38 10.04 -9.24
C THR A 300 9.79 9.05 -10.24
N LEU A 301 10.55 8.02 -10.63
CA LEU A 301 10.08 6.99 -11.55
C LEU A 301 8.96 6.14 -10.95
N SER A 302 9.02 5.83 -9.64
CA SER A 302 7.95 5.10 -8.97
C SER A 302 6.66 5.91 -8.90
N VAL A 303 6.73 7.17 -8.51
CA VAL A 303 5.56 8.07 -8.49
C VAL A 303 4.97 8.21 -9.88
N LEU A 304 5.81 8.41 -10.91
CA LEU A 304 5.35 8.47 -12.30
C LEU A 304 4.67 7.16 -12.72
N GLY A 305 5.22 6.01 -12.35
CA GLY A 305 4.60 4.71 -12.60
C GLY A 305 3.22 4.58 -11.96
N LEU A 306 3.07 5.06 -10.72
CA LEU A 306 1.81 5.04 -10.00
C LEU A 306 0.76 6.00 -10.59
N THR A 307 1.16 7.15 -11.15
CA THR A 307 0.22 8.06 -11.83
C THR A 307 -0.36 7.46 -13.10
N LEU A 308 0.35 6.53 -13.73
CA LEU A 308 -0.11 5.85 -14.93
C LEU A 308 -0.95 4.60 -14.61
N HIS A 309 -0.57 3.88 -13.58
CA HIS A 309 -1.22 2.61 -13.17
C HIS A 309 -1.07 2.43 -11.66
N GLY A 310 -2.14 2.05 -10.98
CA GLY A 310 -2.05 1.62 -9.58
C GLY A 310 -1.14 0.39 -9.44
N MET A 311 -0.62 0.14 -8.23
CA MET A 311 0.29 -0.97 -7.97
C MET A 311 -0.33 -2.01 -7.03
N SER A 312 -0.31 -3.29 -7.46
CA SER A 312 -0.71 -4.41 -6.62
C SER A 312 0.42 -4.81 -5.65
N ASP A 313 0.08 -5.48 -4.54
CA ASP A 313 1.07 -5.97 -3.57
C ASP A 313 2.10 -6.91 -4.23
N GLY A 314 1.64 -7.78 -5.14
CA GLY A 314 2.56 -8.64 -5.88
C GLY A 314 3.42 -7.90 -6.90
N GLY A 315 2.92 -6.80 -7.47
CA GLY A 315 3.71 -5.91 -8.34
C GLY A 315 4.82 -5.21 -7.57
N ALA A 316 4.51 -4.69 -6.37
CA ALA A 316 5.51 -4.10 -5.49
C ALA A 316 6.59 -5.11 -5.07
N LEU A 317 6.16 -6.32 -4.68
CA LEU A 317 7.07 -7.40 -4.34
C LEU A 317 7.95 -7.80 -5.53
N LEU A 318 7.41 -7.82 -6.75
CA LEU A 318 8.17 -8.07 -7.98
C LEU A 318 9.25 -7.00 -8.20
N ALA A 319 8.95 -5.73 -7.93
CA ALA A 319 9.94 -4.65 -8.01
C ALA A 319 11.09 -4.84 -7.01
N HIS A 320 10.78 -5.25 -5.77
CA HIS A 320 11.80 -5.59 -4.77
C HIS A 320 12.62 -6.81 -5.18
N SER A 321 11.97 -7.87 -5.64
CA SER A 321 12.60 -9.09 -6.14
C SER A 321 13.55 -8.79 -7.31
N GLY A 322 13.11 -7.97 -8.25
CA GLY A 322 13.93 -7.56 -9.38
C GLY A 322 15.22 -6.83 -8.96
N GLY A 323 15.12 -5.92 -7.99
CA GLY A 323 16.29 -5.25 -7.42
C GLY A 323 17.24 -6.22 -6.71
N GLY A 324 16.69 -7.12 -5.87
CA GLY A 324 17.45 -8.12 -5.12
C GLY A 324 18.13 -9.17 -6.01
N LEU A 325 17.37 -9.82 -6.87
CA LEU A 325 17.90 -10.78 -7.82
C LEU A 325 18.88 -10.13 -8.80
N GLY A 326 18.54 -8.90 -9.26
CA GLY A 326 19.42 -8.12 -10.11
C GLY A 326 20.77 -7.86 -9.44
N LEU A 327 20.78 -7.46 -8.18
CA LEU A 327 22.01 -7.27 -7.39
C LEU A 327 22.86 -8.55 -7.37
N VAL A 328 22.24 -9.70 -7.07
CA VAL A 328 22.94 -10.99 -7.01
C VAL A 328 23.47 -11.39 -8.37
N PHE A 329 22.64 -11.39 -9.41
CA PHE A 329 23.06 -11.79 -10.76
C PHE A 329 24.08 -10.82 -11.36
N GLY A 330 23.94 -9.52 -11.12
CA GLY A 330 24.92 -8.53 -11.54
C GLY A 330 26.27 -8.76 -10.88
N GLY A 331 26.28 -9.05 -9.58
CA GLY A 331 27.49 -9.42 -8.84
C GLY A 331 28.13 -10.70 -9.37
N LEU A 332 27.35 -11.76 -9.56
CA LEU A 332 27.83 -13.01 -10.13
C LEU A 332 28.38 -12.82 -11.54
N THR A 333 27.74 -12.00 -12.37
CA THR A 333 28.21 -11.69 -13.73
C THR A 333 29.55 -10.97 -13.70
N GLU A 334 29.73 -9.96 -12.87
CA GLU A 334 31.01 -9.27 -12.75
C GLU A 334 32.13 -10.21 -12.22
N ALA A 335 31.84 -11.01 -11.21
CA ALA A 335 32.76 -11.98 -10.65
C ALA A 335 33.15 -13.06 -11.71
N LEU A 336 32.18 -13.52 -12.52
CA LEU A 336 32.40 -14.46 -13.61
C LEU A 336 33.34 -13.89 -14.68
N VAL A 337 33.10 -12.64 -15.09
CA VAL A 337 33.97 -11.97 -16.08
C VAL A 337 35.39 -11.84 -15.55
N ARG A 338 35.55 -11.43 -14.31
CA ARG A 338 36.88 -11.30 -13.67
C ARG A 338 37.57 -12.65 -13.40
N GLY A 339 36.78 -13.67 -13.06
CA GLY A 339 37.31 -14.96 -12.57
C GLY A 339 37.88 -14.85 -11.15
N ASP A 340 37.39 -13.95 -10.34
CA ASP A 340 37.86 -13.66 -8.99
C ASP A 340 36.68 -13.45 -8.04
N ILE A 341 36.56 -14.34 -7.02
CA ILE A 341 35.57 -14.30 -5.98
C ILE A 341 36.00 -13.52 -4.73
N GLN A 342 37.31 -13.23 -4.60
CA GLN A 342 37.81 -12.55 -3.41
C GLN A 342 37.53 -11.04 -3.45
N ARG A 343 37.44 -10.50 -4.65
CA ARG A 343 37.15 -9.07 -4.84
C ARG A 343 35.66 -8.82 -4.99
N THR A 344 35.10 -8.01 -4.10
CA THR A 344 33.69 -7.67 -4.14
C THR A 344 33.28 -7.02 -5.48
N PRO A 345 32.27 -7.55 -6.17
CA PRO A 345 31.85 -7.10 -7.51
C PRO A 345 30.87 -5.91 -7.42
N PHE A 346 31.31 -4.79 -6.83
CA PHE A 346 30.46 -3.65 -6.56
C PHE A 346 29.80 -3.05 -7.81
N ALA A 347 30.50 -2.98 -8.95
CA ALA A 347 29.93 -2.40 -10.14
C ALA A 347 28.81 -3.27 -10.71
N GLY A 348 29.04 -4.60 -10.80
CA GLY A 348 28.02 -5.55 -11.25
C GLY A 348 26.80 -5.57 -10.35
N MET A 349 27.02 -5.57 -9.03
CA MET A 349 25.92 -5.46 -8.06
C MET A 349 25.11 -4.17 -8.25
N GLY A 350 25.77 -3.03 -8.47
CA GLY A 350 25.12 -1.76 -8.69
C GLY A 350 24.31 -1.71 -9.99
N TYR A 351 24.90 -2.15 -11.11
CA TYR A 351 24.17 -2.26 -12.39
C TYR A 351 23.00 -3.24 -12.27
N GLY A 352 23.24 -4.39 -11.65
CA GLY A 352 22.22 -5.40 -11.48
C GLY A 352 21.04 -4.92 -10.64
N ALA A 353 21.30 -4.27 -9.50
CA ALA A 353 20.25 -3.72 -8.63
C ALA A 353 19.42 -2.66 -9.36
N GLY A 354 20.06 -1.72 -10.05
CA GLY A 354 19.39 -0.65 -10.77
C GLY A 354 18.57 -1.14 -11.96
N PHE A 355 19.16 -1.90 -12.86
CA PHE A 355 18.47 -2.43 -14.04
C PHE A 355 17.44 -3.51 -13.67
N GLY A 356 17.74 -4.36 -12.67
CA GLY A 356 16.83 -5.39 -12.20
C GLY A 356 15.56 -4.77 -11.59
N TRP A 357 15.71 -3.74 -10.74
CA TRP A 357 14.59 -2.98 -10.23
C TRP A 357 13.79 -2.32 -11.36
N LEU A 358 14.45 -1.61 -12.27
CA LEU A 358 13.79 -0.89 -13.35
C LEU A 358 12.99 -1.82 -14.26
N ALA A 359 13.57 -2.95 -14.65
CA ALA A 359 12.91 -3.96 -15.49
C ALA A 359 11.71 -4.58 -14.78
N ALA A 360 11.87 -4.94 -13.50
CA ALA A 360 10.80 -5.53 -12.71
C ALA A 360 9.69 -4.50 -12.40
N ALA A 361 10.04 -3.25 -12.12
CA ALA A 361 9.09 -2.16 -11.93
C ALA A 361 8.28 -1.90 -13.20
N ALA A 362 8.93 -1.85 -14.37
CA ALA A 362 8.24 -1.72 -15.65
C ALA A 362 7.34 -2.93 -15.95
N LEU A 363 7.80 -4.15 -15.64
CA LEU A 363 6.98 -5.35 -15.80
C LEU A 363 5.77 -5.34 -14.87
N ALA A 364 5.95 -4.87 -13.62
CA ALA A 364 4.87 -4.79 -12.63
C ALA A 364 3.76 -3.83 -13.06
N THR A 365 4.07 -2.75 -13.77
CA THR A 365 3.05 -1.83 -14.33
C THR A 365 2.27 -2.45 -15.49
N GLN A 366 2.86 -3.38 -16.22
CA GLN A 366 2.20 -4.09 -17.32
C GLN A 366 1.33 -5.27 -16.87
N LEU A 367 1.72 -5.91 -15.77
CA LEU A 367 1.01 -7.06 -15.20
C LEU A 367 -0.05 -6.59 -14.21
N ARG A 368 -1.32 -6.60 -14.64
CA ARG A 368 -2.44 -6.09 -13.81
C ARG A 368 -2.58 -6.77 -12.45
N VAL A 369 -2.29 -8.07 -12.36
CA VAL A 369 -2.38 -8.84 -11.10
C VAL A 369 -1.25 -9.86 -11.07
N VAL A 370 -0.34 -9.67 -10.14
CA VAL A 370 0.73 -10.63 -9.83
C VAL A 370 0.45 -11.20 -8.43
N PRO A 371 0.24 -12.51 -8.28
CA PRO A 371 0.08 -13.10 -6.95
C PRO A 371 1.41 -12.98 -6.16
N PRO A 372 1.41 -12.41 -4.94
CA PRO A 372 2.62 -12.30 -4.13
C PRO A 372 3.29 -13.65 -3.87
N SER A 373 2.50 -14.69 -3.63
CA SER A 373 2.99 -16.05 -3.42
C SER A 373 3.82 -16.58 -4.59
N ARG A 374 3.45 -16.20 -5.83
CA ARG A 374 4.20 -16.61 -7.02
C ARG A 374 5.58 -15.96 -7.08
N VAL A 375 5.68 -14.67 -6.76
CA VAL A 375 6.96 -13.95 -6.70
C VAL A 375 7.86 -14.59 -5.66
N LEU A 376 7.35 -14.78 -4.43
CA LEU A 376 8.10 -15.43 -3.35
C LEU A 376 8.55 -16.85 -3.69
N THR A 377 7.70 -17.63 -4.39
CA THR A 377 8.07 -18.99 -4.78
C THR A 377 9.20 -18.97 -5.81
N VAL A 378 9.20 -18.01 -6.74
CA VAL A 378 10.28 -17.84 -7.73
C VAL A 378 11.58 -17.41 -7.06
N ASP A 379 11.50 -16.47 -6.12
CA ASP A 379 12.66 -16.01 -5.34
C ASP A 379 13.26 -17.15 -4.50
N LEU A 380 12.41 -17.92 -3.84
CA LEU A 380 12.83 -19.10 -3.08
C LEU A 380 13.45 -20.16 -4.02
N GLY A 381 12.87 -20.37 -5.19
CA GLY A 381 13.43 -21.25 -6.22
C GLY A 381 14.82 -20.80 -6.67
N ALA A 382 15.00 -19.49 -6.91
CA ALA A 382 16.29 -18.91 -7.25
C ALA A 382 17.31 -19.11 -6.13
N LEU A 383 16.91 -18.88 -4.87
CA LEU A 383 17.77 -19.06 -3.70
C LEU A 383 18.21 -20.51 -3.54
N ILE A 384 17.26 -21.45 -3.52
CA ILE A 384 17.54 -22.89 -3.34
C ILE A 384 18.40 -23.41 -4.52
N GLY A 385 18.04 -23.01 -5.74
CA GLY A 385 18.81 -23.39 -6.93
C GLY A 385 20.23 -22.84 -6.92
N GLY A 386 20.39 -21.58 -6.50
CA GLY A 386 21.69 -20.94 -6.35
C GLY A 386 22.57 -21.61 -5.29
N LEU A 387 22.01 -21.90 -4.11
CA LEU A 387 22.70 -22.65 -3.05
C LEU A 387 23.05 -24.06 -3.50
N GLY A 388 22.15 -24.75 -4.21
CA GLY A 388 22.41 -26.07 -4.79
C GLY A 388 23.54 -26.04 -5.82
N GLY A 389 23.52 -25.06 -6.72
CA GLY A 389 24.58 -24.83 -7.70
C GLY A 389 25.94 -24.53 -7.05
N ALA A 390 25.92 -23.68 -6.00
CA ALA A 390 27.13 -23.38 -5.23
C ALA A 390 27.71 -24.63 -4.52
N ALA A 391 26.83 -25.47 -3.95
CA ALA A 391 27.20 -26.71 -3.30
C ALA A 391 27.78 -27.71 -4.30
N ILE A 392 27.14 -27.92 -5.47
CA ILE A 392 27.61 -28.81 -6.53
C ILE A 392 28.95 -28.33 -7.09
N GLY A 393 29.13 -27.01 -7.25
CA GLY A 393 30.37 -26.41 -7.74
C GLY A 393 31.47 -26.34 -6.68
N SER A 394 31.20 -26.54 -5.38
CA SER A 394 32.18 -26.35 -4.30
C SER A 394 33.49 -27.16 -4.45
N PRO A 395 33.53 -28.38 -5.03
CA PRO A 395 34.78 -29.08 -5.26
C PRO A 395 35.79 -28.31 -6.15
N LEU A 396 35.30 -27.40 -7.00
CA LEU A 396 36.17 -26.55 -7.81
C LEU A 396 36.99 -25.54 -6.99
N LEU A 397 36.57 -25.25 -5.76
CA LEU A 397 37.27 -24.33 -4.85
C LEU A 397 38.17 -25.01 -3.84
N LEU A 398 38.14 -26.37 -3.72
CA LEU A 398 38.91 -27.13 -2.72
C LEU A 398 40.41 -27.27 -3.06
N HIS A 399 40.79 -27.07 -4.30
CA HIS A 399 42.17 -27.12 -4.72
C HIS A 399 42.54 -25.76 -5.34
N GLU A 400 43.67 -25.20 -4.96
CA GLU A 400 44.16 -23.86 -5.40
C GLU A 400 43.31 -23.23 -6.52
N PRO A 401 42.32 -22.39 -6.17
CA PRO A 401 41.31 -21.98 -7.14
C PRO A 401 41.88 -20.97 -8.13
N ASP A 402 42.20 -21.47 -9.35
CA ASP A 402 42.51 -20.60 -10.47
C ASP A 402 41.25 -19.87 -11.01
N ALA A 403 41.44 -18.89 -11.88
CA ALA A 403 40.34 -18.12 -12.44
C ALA A 403 39.30 -18.98 -13.17
N THR A 404 39.72 -20.10 -13.79
CA THR A 404 38.81 -20.99 -14.52
C THR A 404 37.90 -21.76 -13.59
N ARG A 405 38.45 -22.28 -12.49
CA ARG A 405 37.69 -23.01 -11.46
C ARG A 405 36.72 -22.07 -10.74
N GLN A 406 37.17 -20.85 -10.41
CA GLN A 406 36.30 -19.83 -9.82
C GLN A 406 35.16 -19.48 -10.76
N ARG A 407 35.38 -19.28 -12.07
CA ARG A 407 34.32 -19.09 -13.07
C ARG A 407 33.35 -20.27 -13.12
N GLY A 408 33.86 -21.50 -13.05
CA GLY A 408 33.06 -22.71 -13.00
C GLY A 408 32.11 -22.73 -11.82
N TRP A 409 32.61 -22.39 -10.62
CA TRP A 409 31.80 -22.30 -9.43
C TRP A 409 30.73 -21.20 -9.52
N ILE A 410 31.10 -20.00 -10.00
CA ILE A 410 30.15 -18.87 -10.18
C ILE A 410 29.07 -19.25 -11.21
N ALA A 411 29.49 -19.90 -12.33
CA ALA A 411 28.55 -20.35 -13.35
C ALA A 411 27.58 -21.42 -12.82
N ALA A 412 28.05 -22.35 -11.98
CA ALA A 412 27.22 -23.35 -11.32
C ALA A 412 26.20 -22.69 -10.37
N THR A 413 26.66 -21.72 -9.60
CA THR A 413 25.81 -20.95 -8.67
C THR A 413 24.73 -20.17 -9.43
N GLY A 414 25.11 -19.37 -10.42
CA GLY A 414 24.19 -18.58 -11.23
C GLY A 414 23.25 -19.43 -12.07
N GLY A 415 23.79 -20.50 -12.70
CA GLY A 415 22.99 -21.47 -13.44
C GLY A 415 21.97 -22.19 -12.56
N GLY A 416 22.38 -22.62 -11.39
CA GLY A 416 21.49 -23.21 -10.39
C GLY A 416 20.35 -22.27 -9.99
N ALA A 417 20.66 -20.99 -9.74
CA ALA A 417 19.65 -19.98 -9.41
C ALA A 417 18.63 -19.80 -10.56
N ILE A 418 19.11 -19.73 -11.81
CA ILE A 418 18.23 -19.61 -12.99
C ILE A 418 17.35 -20.86 -13.14
N VAL A 419 17.91 -22.04 -12.99
CA VAL A 419 17.15 -23.30 -13.07
C VAL A 419 16.09 -23.35 -11.98
N GLY A 420 16.46 -23.05 -10.72
CA GLY A 420 15.53 -23.06 -9.60
C GLY A 420 14.38 -22.04 -9.76
N ALA A 421 14.69 -20.83 -10.21
CA ALA A 421 13.66 -19.82 -10.52
C ALA A 421 12.73 -20.29 -11.64
N THR A 422 13.30 -20.89 -12.70
CA THR A 422 12.54 -21.38 -13.84
C THR A 422 11.61 -22.52 -13.45
N VAL A 423 12.10 -23.49 -12.68
CA VAL A 423 11.27 -24.61 -12.16
C VAL A 423 10.13 -24.06 -11.30
N ALA A 424 10.40 -23.13 -10.39
CA ALA A 424 9.39 -22.48 -9.56
C ALA A 424 8.36 -21.72 -10.39
N LEU A 425 8.80 -21.00 -11.44
CA LEU A 425 7.93 -20.28 -12.34
C LEU A 425 7.00 -21.23 -13.14
N ILE A 426 7.52 -22.37 -13.61
CA ILE A 426 6.74 -23.37 -14.32
C ILE A 426 5.74 -24.05 -13.35
N ALA A 427 6.19 -24.45 -12.18
CA ALA A 427 5.36 -25.10 -11.17
C ALA A 427 4.17 -24.20 -10.74
N THR A 428 4.37 -22.88 -10.72
CA THR A 428 3.32 -21.92 -10.36
C THR A 428 2.41 -21.51 -11.52
N ARG A 429 2.71 -21.88 -12.79
CA ARG A 429 1.85 -21.58 -13.96
C ARG A 429 0.53 -22.35 -13.95
N GLY A 430 0.51 -23.56 -13.38
CA GLY A 430 -0.64 -24.45 -13.37
C GLY A 430 -1.61 -24.26 -12.21
N ALA A 431 -1.26 -23.44 -11.23
CA ALA A 431 -2.16 -23.09 -10.13
C ALA A 431 -3.27 -22.17 -10.67
N LYS A 432 -4.17 -22.70 -11.50
CA LYS A 432 -5.46 -22.09 -11.78
C LYS A 432 -6.13 -21.91 -10.42
N LYS A 433 -6.43 -20.67 -10.10
CA LYS A 433 -7.35 -20.30 -9.05
C LYS A 433 -8.62 -21.13 -9.24
N THR A 434 -8.70 -22.27 -8.57
CA THR A 434 -9.97 -22.95 -8.35
C THR A 434 -10.68 -22.08 -7.32
N GLU A 435 -11.24 -20.98 -7.77
CA GLU A 435 -12.28 -20.28 -7.03
C GLU A 435 -13.48 -21.19 -7.06
N ASP A 436 -13.54 -22.07 -6.07
CA ASP A 436 -14.74 -22.78 -5.70
C ASP A 436 -15.62 -21.77 -4.94
N PRO A 437 -16.72 -21.26 -5.53
CA PRO A 437 -17.51 -20.20 -4.91
C PRO A 437 -18.20 -20.64 -3.61
N GLY A 438 -18.02 -21.88 -3.18
CA GLY A 438 -18.67 -22.47 -2.01
C GLY A 438 -17.74 -22.85 -0.86
N LYS A 439 -16.41 -22.83 -1.01
CA LYS A 439 -15.50 -23.10 0.10
C LYS A 439 -15.05 -21.81 0.74
N LYS A 440 -15.52 -21.58 1.97
CA LYS A 440 -14.97 -20.62 2.91
C LYS A 440 -13.44 -20.72 2.84
N HIS A 441 -12.78 -19.61 2.49
CA HIS A 441 -11.34 -19.49 2.43
C HIS A 441 -10.73 -20.02 3.75
N ALA A 442 -10.16 -21.20 3.72
CA ALA A 442 -9.10 -21.53 4.64
C ALA A 442 -7.97 -20.56 4.28
N SER A 443 -7.79 -19.55 5.11
CA SER A 443 -6.74 -18.55 4.97
C SER A 443 -5.42 -19.26 4.77
N SER A 444 -4.82 -19.10 3.59
CA SER A 444 -3.43 -19.47 3.38
C SER A 444 -2.62 -18.83 4.50
N PRO A 445 -1.68 -19.55 5.12
CA PRO A 445 -0.84 -18.97 6.15
C PRO A 445 -0.03 -17.82 5.52
N ALA A 446 -0.54 -16.62 5.64
CA ALA A 446 0.21 -15.44 5.25
C ALA A 446 1.20 -15.16 6.38
N VAL A 447 2.45 -15.58 6.18
CA VAL A 447 3.55 -15.14 7.03
C VAL A 447 3.81 -13.69 6.65
N MET A 448 3.39 -12.76 7.48
CA MET A 448 3.67 -11.34 7.28
C MET A 448 4.82 -10.93 8.20
N PRO A 449 5.89 -10.36 7.64
CA PRO A 449 6.88 -9.69 8.47
C PRO A 449 6.25 -8.45 9.10
N GLY A 450 6.35 -8.31 10.40
CA GLY A 450 5.89 -7.16 11.16
C GLY A 450 7.01 -6.57 12.00
N ILE A 451 6.94 -5.27 12.26
CA ILE A 451 7.77 -4.64 13.28
C ILE A 451 6.95 -4.65 14.56
N GLU A 452 7.45 -5.27 15.58
CA GLU A 452 6.76 -5.39 16.87
C GLU A 452 7.64 -4.87 18.01
N VAL A 453 7.02 -4.21 18.97
CA VAL A 453 7.70 -3.85 20.21
C VAL A 453 7.79 -5.11 21.05
N LEU A 454 9.00 -5.67 21.14
CA LEU A 454 9.26 -6.92 21.85
C LEU A 454 9.33 -6.76 23.37
N GLY A 455 9.43 -5.52 23.85
CA GLY A 455 9.53 -5.18 25.26
C GLY A 455 10.11 -3.80 25.49
N GLU A 456 10.31 -3.46 26.75
CA GLU A 456 11.01 -2.24 27.16
C GLU A 456 12.37 -2.60 27.77
N SER A 457 13.42 -1.93 27.34
CA SER A 457 14.74 -1.97 27.98
C SER A 457 14.90 -0.78 28.91
N GLN A 458 15.38 -1.02 30.11
CA GLN A 458 15.69 0.03 31.07
C GLN A 458 17.23 0.24 31.11
N ILE A 459 17.68 1.37 30.61
CA ILE A 459 19.08 1.79 30.68
C ILE A 459 19.16 3.00 31.61
N GLY A 460 19.51 2.75 32.87
CA GLY A 460 19.46 3.78 33.91
C GLY A 460 18.03 4.25 34.21
N THR A 461 17.75 5.53 34.07
CA THR A 461 16.40 6.11 34.25
C THR A 461 15.59 6.20 32.96
N LEU A 462 16.17 5.85 31.81
CA LEU A 462 15.51 5.87 30.51
C LEU A 462 14.91 4.51 30.17
N ARG A 463 13.61 4.51 29.84
CA ARG A 463 12.91 3.35 29.26
C ARG A 463 12.88 3.53 27.74
N ALA A 464 13.46 2.58 27.03
CA ALA A 464 13.42 2.54 25.57
C ALA A 464 12.71 1.28 25.07
N PRO A 465 11.80 1.37 24.12
CA PRO A 465 11.15 0.20 23.53
C PRO A 465 12.17 -0.60 22.72
N ILE A 466 12.17 -1.91 22.91
CA ILE A 466 12.92 -2.85 22.07
C ILE A 466 12.05 -3.16 20.88
N VAL A 467 12.42 -2.66 19.71
CA VAL A 467 11.73 -2.92 18.44
C VAL A 467 12.41 -4.07 17.73
N GLY A 468 11.65 -5.10 17.38
CA GLY A 468 12.15 -6.26 16.65
C GLY A 468 11.29 -6.60 15.44
N LEU A 469 11.87 -7.40 14.54
CA LEU A 469 11.14 -7.98 13.42
C LEU A 469 10.40 -9.22 13.90
N SER A 470 9.09 -9.24 13.73
CA SER A 470 8.25 -10.41 14.01
C SER A 470 7.74 -11.03 12.71
N LEU A 471 7.63 -12.35 12.69
CA LEU A 471 6.95 -13.09 11.63
C LEU A 471 5.63 -13.62 12.23
N ARG A 472 4.51 -13.04 11.81
CA ARG A 472 3.19 -13.54 12.21
C ARG A 472 2.62 -14.42 11.11
N GLY A 473 2.29 -15.64 11.44
CA GLY A 473 1.58 -16.55 10.56
C GLY A 473 0.78 -17.56 11.39
N SER A 474 -0.39 -17.95 10.94
CA SER A 474 -1.12 -19.08 11.53
C SER A 474 -0.66 -20.35 10.81
N LEU A 475 0.11 -21.19 11.50
CA LEU A 475 0.30 -22.59 11.13
C LEU A 475 -0.98 -23.33 11.53
N ARG A 476 -1.76 -23.79 10.56
CA ARG A 476 -2.83 -24.77 10.76
C ARG A 476 -2.46 -26.05 10.04
#